data_a50b682e63f54a2b8aabe7e7fa39a25b
#
_entry.id   a50b682e63f54a2b8aabe7e7fa39a25b
#
_cell.length_a   1.000
_cell.length_b   1.000
_cell.length_c   1.000
_cell.angle_alpha   90.00
_cell.angle_beta   90.00
_cell.angle_gamma   90.00
#
_symmetry.space_group_name_H-M   'P 1'
#
loop_
_entity.id
_entity.type
_entity.pdbx_description
1 polymer ?
#
loop_
_entity_poly.entity_id
_entity_poly.type
_entity_poly.pdbx_seq_one_letter_code
_entity_poly.pdbx_strand_id
1 'polypeptide(L)'
;MKAKRIGALALALALCLSLGAFADTSTTATVPVTLTVDNEYRAVNVTVPASLPIHVINGTVVTADNAKITNNSTNGAVRVTGVEVTDGAYKVGDYNSFSGAHRVALKINGCATTGAGRLAINSNAFPVIQPQSDMALEYFAKISADAPNRENVNALNVVFTISIV
;
A
#
# COMPACT_ATOMS: atom_id res chain seq x y z
N MET A 1 -30.38 10.53 -9.65
CA MET A 1 -29.68 11.40 -10.61
C MET A 1 -29.30 12.70 -9.90
N LYS A 2 -28.03 12.88 -9.54
CA LYS A 2 -27.56 14.12 -8.91
C LYS A 2 -26.84 14.93 -9.98
N ALA A 3 -27.42 16.06 -10.35
CA ALA A 3 -26.88 16.99 -11.32
C ALA A 3 -25.57 17.60 -10.81
N LYS A 4 -24.48 17.43 -11.55
CA LYS A 4 -23.25 18.15 -11.34
C LYS A 4 -23.48 19.60 -11.76
N ARG A 5 -23.43 20.50 -10.79
CA ARG A 5 -23.43 21.94 -11.07
C ARG A 5 -22.05 22.33 -11.56
N ILE A 6 -21.88 22.39 -12.86
CA ILE A 6 -20.74 23.04 -13.50
C ILE A 6 -21.04 24.54 -13.40
N GLY A 7 -20.35 25.22 -12.49
CA GLY A 7 -20.38 26.67 -12.43
C GLY A 7 -19.66 27.25 -13.64
N ALA A 8 -20.44 27.65 -14.63
CA ALA A 8 -19.91 28.43 -15.75
C ALA A 8 -19.49 29.80 -15.23
N LEU A 9 -18.19 30.06 -15.15
CA LEU A 9 -17.64 31.38 -14.90
C LEU A 9 -17.87 32.19 -16.19
N ALA A 10 -18.91 33.00 -16.21
CA ALA A 10 -19.17 33.94 -17.30
C ALA A 10 -18.14 35.07 -17.17
N LEU A 11 -17.10 35.02 -18.00
CA LEU A 11 -16.18 36.12 -18.19
C LEU A 11 -16.90 37.17 -19.07
N ALA A 12 -17.52 38.16 -18.42
CA ALA A 12 -18.06 39.33 -19.12
C ALA A 12 -16.89 40.23 -19.50
N LEU A 13 -16.39 40.04 -20.72
CA LEU A 13 -15.46 40.99 -21.33
C LEU A 13 -16.26 42.18 -21.92
N ALA A 14 -16.49 43.20 -21.12
CA ALA A 14 -17.04 44.45 -21.59
C ALA A 14 -15.94 45.24 -22.33
N LEU A 15 -15.90 45.08 -23.63
CA LEU A 15 -15.05 45.93 -24.50
C LEU A 15 -15.78 47.23 -24.75
N CYS A 16 -15.51 48.24 -23.94
CA CYS A 16 -15.88 49.62 -24.25
C CYS A 16 -14.82 50.22 -25.18
N LEU A 17 -15.06 50.17 -26.49
CA LEU A 17 -14.31 50.96 -27.45
C LEU A 17 -14.85 52.38 -27.45
N SER A 18 -14.29 53.28 -26.67
CA SER A 18 -14.42 54.75 -26.84
C SER A 18 -13.21 55.23 -27.62
N LEU A 19 -13.41 55.51 -28.92
CA LEU A 19 -12.47 56.26 -29.73
C LEU A 19 -12.48 57.74 -29.23
N GLY A 20 -11.53 58.06 -28.37
CA GLY A 20 -11.22 59.45 -28.00
C GLY A 20 -9.72 59.59 -28.08
N ALA A 21 -9.24 60.36 -29.06
CA ALA A 21 -7.87 60.78 -29.11
C ALA A 21 -7.55 61.57 -27.84
N PHE A 22 -6.36 61.35 -27.29
CA PHE A 22 -5.42 62.28 -26.62
C PHE A 22 -4.71 61.64 -25.46
N ALA A 23 -3.40 61.80 -25.51
CA ALA A 23 -2.48 61.86 -24.40
C ALA A 23 -2.30 60.62 -23.53
N ASP A 24 -1.17 60.05 -23.71
CA ASP A 24 -0.30 59.39 -22.73
C ASP A 24 -0.93 59.19 -21.33
N THR A 25 -1.79 58.17 -21.23
CA THR A 25 -2.26 57.67 -19.96
C THR A 25 -2.00 56.15 -19.96
N SER A 26 -1.00 55.74 -19.20
CA SER A 26 -0.74 54.33 -18.93
C SER A 26 -1.95 53.74 -18.24
N THR A 27 -2.67 52.84 -18.95
CA THR A 27 -3.79 52.10 -18.37
C THR A 27 -3.24 50.86 -17.66
N THR A 28 -3.27 50.88 -16.33
CA THR A 28 -2.95 49.68 -15.54
C THR A 28 -4.18 48.78 -15.45
N ALA A 29 -4.10 47.58 -15.98
CA ALA A 29 -5.11 46.56 -15.77
C ALA A 29 -4.69 45.63 -14.64
N THR A 30 -5.54 45.46 -13.64
CA THR A 30 -5.32 44.49 -12.54
C THR A 30 -6.02 43.18 -12.90
N VAL A 31 -5.26 42.13 -13.01
CA VAL A 31 -5.80 40.80 -13.23
C VAL A 31 -5.82 40.04 -11.88
N PRO A 32 -6.98 39.70 -11.34
CA PRO A 32 -7.05 38.90 -10.10
C PRO A 32 -6.55 37.51 -10.34
N VAL A 33 -5.69 37.02 -9.46
CA VAL A 33 -5.28 35.60 -9.41
C VAL A 33 -6.14 34.94 -8.35
N THR A 34 -6.94 33.94 -8.76
CA THR A 34 -7.78 33.17 -7.86
C THR A 34 -7.04 31.86 -7.54
N LEU A 35 -6.77 31.63 -6.26
CA LEU A 35 -6.23 30.35 -5.78
C LEU A 35 -7.39 29.56 -5.15
N THR A 36 -7.64 28.36 -5.67
CA THR A 36 -8.50 27.38 -5.04
C THR A 36 -7.61 26.28 -4.47
N VAL A 37 -7.71 26.06 -3.18
CA VAL A 37 -7.02 24.93 -2.49
C VAL A 37 -8.07 23.91 -2.13
N ASP A 38 -8.09 22.80 -2.88
CA ASP A 38 -8.92 21.64 -2.55
C ASP A 38 -8.14 20.74 -1.60
N ASN A 39 -8.60 20.64 -0.36
CA ASN A 39 -8.11 19.66 0.59
C ASN A 39 -8.71 18.30 0.24
N GLU A 40 -7.99 17.53 -0.55
CA GLU A 40 -8.40 16.17 -0.87
C GLU A 40 -8.18 15.26 0.35
N TYR A 41 -9.26 14.76 0.94
CA TYR A 41 -9.18 13.82 2.05
C TYR A 41 -8.67 12.47 1.53
N ARG A 42 -7.46 12.11 1.91
CA ARG A 42 -6.85 10.82 1.57
C ARG A 42 -7.15 9.80 2.67
N ALA A 43 -8.09 8.91 2.39
CA ALA A 43 -8.36 7.78 3.27
C ALA A 43 -7.62 6.53 2.77
N VAL A 44 -6.96 5.81 3.68
CA VAL A 44 -6.38 4.50 3.37
C VAL A 44 -7.52 3.49 3.27
N ASN A 45 -7.67 2.88 2.10
CA ASN A 45 -8.57 1.76 1.87
C ASN A 45 -7.77 0.64 1.21
N VAL A 46 -7.34 -0.34 2.02
CA VAL A 46 -6.43 -1.40 1.59
C VAL A 46 -7.00 -2.75 2.00
N THR A 47 -6.96 -3.70 1.09
CA THR A 47 -7.23 -5.10 1.38
C THR A 47 -5.92 -5.87 1.49
N VAL A 48 -5.71 -6.57 2.59
CA VAL A 48 -4.61 -7.51 2.80
C VAL A 48 -5.15 -8.95 2.76
N PRO A 49 -4.32 -9.97 2.45
CA PRO A 49 -4.76 -11.36 2.52
C PRO A 49 -5.29 -11.71 3.91
N ALA A 50 -6.40 -12.43 3.96
CA ALA A 50 -6.96 -12.94 5.22
C ALA A 50 -6.05 -14.00 5.87
N SER A 51 -5.24 -14.71 5.05
CA SER A 51 -4.25 -15.68 5.50
C SER A 51 -3.15 -15.84 4.45
N LEU A 52 -2.01 -16.37 4.89
CA LEU A 52 -0.90 -16.83 4.05
C LEU A 52 -0.77 -18.35 4.24
N PRO A 53 -1.51 -19.16 3.47
CA PRO A 53 -1.56 -20.59 3.68
C PRO A 53 -0.22 -21.26 3.34
N ILE A 54 0.16 -22.22 4.18
CA ILE A 54 1.35 -23.05 4.02
C ILE A 54 0.91 -24.50 4.09
N HIS A 55 1.23 -25.26 3.07
CA HIS A 55 0.95 -26.69 3.02
C HIS A 55 2.26 -27.49 3.04
N VAL A 56 2.26 -28.61 3.73
CA VAL A 56 3.34 -29.59 3.65
C VAL A 56 2.80 -30.84 2.99
N ILE A 57 3.29 -31.11 1.79
CA ILE A 57 2.87 -32.26 0.98
C ILE A 57 4.09 -33.14 0.76
N ASN A 58 4.07 -34.34 1.32
CA ASN A 58 5.20 -35.30 1.21
C ASN A 58 6.55 -34.67 1.64
N GLY A 59 6.54 -33.89 2.72
CA GLY A 59 7.75 -33.21 3.22
C GLY A 59 8.16 -31.95 2.44
N THR A 60 7.46 -31.63 1.36
CA THR A 60 7.70 -30.38 0.59
C THR A 60 6.77 -29.28 1.06
N VAL A 61 7.33 -28.10 1.36
CA VAL A 61 6.57 -26.92 1.74
C VAL A 61 6.08 -26.21 0.48
N VAL A 62 4.77 -25.97 0.41
CA VAL A 62 4.09 -25.26 -0.68
C VAL A 62 3.37 -24.05 -0.11
N THR A 63 3.55 -22.89 -0.73
CA THR A 63 2.88 -21.63 -0.40
C THR A 63 1.96 -21.21 -1.54
N ALA A 64 0.96 -20.37 -1.25
CA ALA A 64 0.08 -19.84 -2.30
C ALA A 64 0.83 -18.79 -3.14
N ASP A 65 0.49 -18.71 -4.41
CA ASP A 65 1.06 -17.81 -5.40
C ASP A 65 0.15 -16.61 -5.74
N ASN A 66 -1.05 -16.56 -5.17
CA ASN A 66 -2.07 -15.55 -5.46
C ASN A 66 -2.26 -14.52 -4.32
N ALA A 67 -1.37 -14.50 -3.33
CA ALA A 67 -1.45 -13.53 -2.26
C ALA A 67 -1.11 -12.13 -2.78
N LYS A 68 -1.91 -11.12 -2.39
CA LYS A 68 -1.72 -9.74 -2.83
C LYS A 68 -2.24 -8.73 -1.82
N ILE A 69 -1.69 -7.53 -1.85
CA ILE A 69 -2.23 -6.35 -1.18
C ILE A 69 -2.85 -5.44 -2.24
N THR A 70 -4.10 -5.05 -2.04
CA THR A 70 -4.86 -4.19 -2.96
C THR A 70 -5.07 -2.82 -2.36
N ASN A 71 -4.69 -1.76 -3.08
CA ASN A 71 -5.06 -0.40 -2.75
C ASN A 71 -6.41 -0.08 -3.43
N ASN A 72 -7.48 -0.08 -2.65
CA ASN A 72 -8.84 0.23 -3.13
C ASN A 72 -9.14 1.74 -3.12
N SER A 73 -8.20 2.57 -2.68
CA SER A 73 -8.39 4.02 -2.66
C SER A 73 -8.54 4.55 -4.08
N THR A 74 -9.38 5.55 -4.27
CA THR A 74 -9.47 6.28 -5.54
C THR A 74 -8.35 7.28 -5.70
N ASN A 75 -7.83 7.78 -4.58
CA ASN A 75 -6.78 8.77 -4.49
C ASN A 75 -5.78 8.36 -3.40
N GLY A 76 -4.52 8.64 -3.63
CA GLY A 76 -3.46 8.34 -2.68
C GLY A 76 -2.84 6.96 -2.91
N ALA A 77 -1.57 6.98 -3.25
CA ALA A 77 -0.76 5.77 -3.30
C ALA A 77 -0.39 5.33 -1.88
N VAL A 78 -0.16 4.04 -1.69
CA VAL A 78 0.22 3.46 -0.40
C VAL A 78 1.48 2.62 -0.53
N ARG A 79 2.14 2.39 0.59
CA ARG A 79 3.30 1.49 0.67
C ARG A 79 3.26 0.70 1.98
N VAL A 80 3.72 -0.53 1.93
CA VAL A 80 4.04 -1.29 3.15
C VAL A 80 5.34 -0.72 3.75
N THR A 81 5.25 -0.17 4.95
CA THR A 81 6.36 0.46 5.67
C THR A 81 6.88 -0.39 6.83
N GLY A 82 6.19 -1.49 7.13
CA GLY A 82 6.61 -2.45 8.13
C GLY A 82 5.93 -3.79 7.93
N VAL A 83 6.67 -4.85 8.24
CA VAL A 83 6.13 -6.20 8.40
C VAL A 83 6.65 -6.74 9.71
N GLU A 84 5.77 -7.23 10.54
CA GLU A 84 6.10 -7.87 11.81
C GLU A 84 5.57 -9.29 11.82
N VAL A 85 6.38 -10.23 12.28
CA VAL A 85 6.00 -11.63 12.42
C VAL A 85 6.11 -12.04 13.88
N THR A 86 5.03 -12.55 14.43
CA THR A 86 5.00 -12.99 15.84
C THR A 86 4.59 -14.45 15.94
N ASP A 87 4.94 -15.03 17.08
CA ASP A 87 4.61 -16.42 17.39
C ASP A 87 3.09 -16.66 17.35
N GLY A 88 2.73 -17.82 16.87
CA GLY A 88 1.40 -18.43 17.00
C GLY A 88 1.51 -19.76 17.73
N ALA A 89 1.00 -20.81 17.10
CA ALA A 89 1.21 -22.18 17.61
C ALA A 89 2.68 -22.62 17.49
N TYR A 90 3.44 -21.98 16.63
CA TYR A 90 4.87 -22.23 16.42
C TYR A 90 5.68 -20.97 16.79
N LYS A 91 6.97 -21.19 17.09
CA LYS A 91 7.92 -20.10 17.28
C LYS A 91 8.44 -19.61 15.93
N VAL A 92 8.62 -18.31 15.78
CA VAL A 92 9.27 -17.74 14.61
C VAL A 92 10.74 -18.16 14.57
N GLY A 93 11.15 -18.79 13.49
CA GLY A 93 12.54 -19.20 13.23
C GLY A 93 13.30 -18.19 12.39
N ASP A 94 14.63 -18.31 12.40
CA ASP A 94 15.48 -17.64 11.41
C ASP A 94 15.38 -18.39 10.07
N TYR A 95 15.01 -17.68 9.02
CA TYR A 95 14.83 -18.29 7.69
C TYR A 95 16.15 -18.75 7.07
N ASN A 96 17.23 -17.98 7.27
CA ASN A 96 18.51 -18.25 6.65
C ASN A 96 19.29 -19.33 7.42
N SER A 97 19.18 -19.33 8.76
CA SER A 97 19.81 -20.29 9.68
C SER A 97 18.77 -21.17 10.37
N PHE A 98 17.85 -21.75 9.58
CA PHE A 98 16.69 -22.46 10.11
C PHE A 98 17.09 -23.72 10.88
N SER A 99 16.72 -23.78 12.15
CA SER A 99 16.99 -24.91 13.04
C SER A 99 16.04 -24.92 14.25
N GLY A 100 16.00 -26.02 14.94
CA GLY A 100 15.21 -26.22 16.17
C GLY A 100 13.83 -26.79 15.91
N ALA A 101 13.19 -27.21 17.00
CA ALA A 101 11.86 -27.83 17.02
C ALA A 101 10.75 -26.77 17.14
N HIS A 102 9.55 -27.11 16.71
CA HIS A 102 8.35 -26.28 16.79
C HIS A 102 8.53 -24.86 16.22
N ARG A 103 9.19 -24.76 15.07
CA ARG A 103 9.49 -23.49 14.42
C ARG A 103 8.93 -23.43 13.01
N VAL A 104 8.53 -22.21 12.65
CA VAL A 104 8.21 -21.82 11.27
C VAL A 104 8.99 -20.54 10.98
N ALA A 105 9.62 -20.45 9.83
CA ALA A 105 10.28 -19.25 9.36
C ALA A 105 9.68 -18.81 8.03
N LEU A 106 9.60 -17.51 7.82
CA LEU A 106 9.03 -16.91 6.62
C LEU A 106 10.06 -16.04 5.89
N LYS A 107 9.88 -15.96 4.58
CA LYS A 107 10.53 -14.98 3.72
C LYS A 107 9.45 -14.36 2.84
N ILE A 108 9.18 -13.05 3.02
CA ILE A 108 8.11 -12.31 2.34
C ILE A 108 8.75 -11.24 1.47
N ASN A 109 8.47 -11.26 0.16
CA ASN A 109 9.07 -10.36 -0.83
C ASN A 109 10.59 -10.21 -0.64
N GLY A 110 11.28 -11.32 -0.44
CA GLY A 110 12.71 -11.35 -0.21
C GLY A 110 13.18 -11.01 1.21
N CYS A 111 12.32 -10.49 2.09
CA CYS A 111 12.63 -10.14 3.48
C CYS A 111 12.41 -11.35 4.39
N ALA A 112 13.46 -11.83 5.03
CA ALA A 112 13.47 -13.05 5.83
C ALA A 112 13.26 -12.76 7.32
N THR A 113 12.57 -13.67 8.03
CA THR A 113 12.55 -13.66 9.50
C THR A 113 13.91 -14.04 10.06
N THR A 114 14.32 -13.37 11.13
CA THR A 114 15.49 -13.71 11.95
C THR A 114 15.08 -14.15 13.35
N GLY A 115 13.79 -14.28 13.58
CA GLY A 115 13.10 -14.55 14.83
C GLY A 115 11.79 -13.77 14.86
N ALA A 116 11.09 -13.77 16.00
CA ALA A 116 9.88 -12.95 16.17
C ALA A 116 10.24 -11.47 16.19
N GLY A 117 9.41 -10.65 15.52
CA GLY A 117 9.55 -9.21 15.45
C GLY A 117 9.49 -8.66 14.04
N ARG A 118 10.00 -7.43 13.87
CA ARG A 118 9.98 -6.72 12.58
C ARG A 118 11.00 -7.29 11.61
N LEU A 119 10.58 -7.46 10.37
CA LEU A 119 11.49 -7.82 9.29
C LEU A 119 12.33 -6.60 8.87
N ALA A 120 13.59 -6.87 8.50
CA ALA A 120 14.41 -5.89 7.81
C ALA A 120 13.90 -5.72 6.37
N ILE A 121 13.16 -4.65 6.12
CA ILE A 121 12.58 -4.35 4.81
C ILE A 121 13.60 -3.55 3.99
N ASN A 122 13.91 -4.02 2.78
CA ASN A 122 14.63 -3.22 1.80
C ASN A 122 13.64 -2.38 0.97
N SER A 123 14.08 -1.27 0.41
CA SER A 123 13.24 -0.31 -0.31
C SER A 123 12.52 -0.89 -1.53
N ASN A 124 13.04 -1.98 -2.10
CA ASN A 124 12.51 -2.60 -3.33
C ASN A 124 11.54 -3.75 -3.04
N ALA A 125 11.53 -4.28 -1.80
CA ALA A 125 10.67 -5.40 -1.43
C ALA A 125 9.19 -5.07 -1.49
N PHE A 126 8.84 -3.82 -1.17
CA PHE A 126 7.47 -3.34 -1.15
C PHE A 126 7.36 -2.03 -1.93
N PRO A 127 7.16 -2.11 -3.25
CA PRO A 127 6.97 -0.92 -4.08
C PRO A 127 5.71 -0.15 -3.69
N VAL A 128 5.60 1.07 -4.20
CA VAL A 128 4.40 1.90 -4.05
C VAL A 128 3.25 1.24 -4.80
N ILE A 129 2.10 1.11 -4.13
CA ILE A 129 0.86 0.60 -4.70
C ILE A 129 0.00 1.79 -5.09
N GLN A 130 -0.17 2.01 -6.38
CA GLN A 130 -0.97 3.09 -6.92
C GLN A 130 -2.47 2.90 -6.57
N PRO A 131 -3.28 3.96 -6.60
CA PRO A 131 -4.73 3.83 -6.46
C PRO A 131 -5.30 2.77 -7.42
N GLN A 132 -6.24 1.97 -6.93
CA GLN A 132 -6.93 0.91 -7.68
C GLN A 132 -5.97 -0.14 -8.28
N SER A 133 -4.84 -0.41 -7.60
CA SER A 133 -3.82 -1.36 -8.06
C SER A 133 -3.47 -2.38 -6.98
N ASP A 134 -2.86 -3.47 -7.42
CA ASP A 134 -2.40 -4.57 -6.57
C ASP A 134 -0.87 -4.63 -6.49
N MET A 135 -0.37 -5.18 -5.39
CA MET A 135 1.00 -5.64 -5.23
C MET A 135 0.97 -7.12 -4.83
N ALA A 136 1.62 -7.97 -5.63
CA ALA A 136 1.78 -9.37 -5.29
C ALA A 136 2.63 -9.56 -4.02
N LEU A 137 2.26 -10.54 -3.22
CA LEU A 137 3.04 -11.00 -2.07
C LEU A 137 3.60 -12.38 -2.39
N GLU A 138 4.88 -12.42 -2.70
CA GLU A 138 5.62 -13.68 -2.81
C GLU A 138 6.13 -14.07 -1.43
N TYR A 139 5.81 -15.27 -0.97
CA TYR A 139 6.30 -15.75 0.31
C TYR A 139 6.71 -17.21 0.27
N PHE A 140 7.69 -17.52 1.09
CA PHE A 140 8.23 -18.86 1.27
C PHE A 140 8.27 -19.18 2.76
N ALA A 141 8.17 -20.46 3.08
CA ALA A 141 8.22 -20.92 4.46
C ALA A 141 9.21 -22.08 4.65
N LYS A 142 9.74 -22.16 5.85
CA LYS A 142 10.44 -23.34 6.36
C LYS A 142 9.73 -23.80 7.62
N ILE A 143 9.55 -25.12 7.78
CA ILE A 143 8.83 -25.72 8.90
C ILE A 143 9.74 -26.80 9.50
N SER A 144 9.78 -26.87 10.82
CA SER A 144 10.53 -27.91 11.52
C SER A 144 9.95 -29.31 11.27
N ALA A 145 10.81 -30.32 11.20
CA ALA A 145 10.44 -31.68 10.86
C ALA A 145 9.51 -32.36 11.90
N ASP A 146 9.48 -31.82 13.11
CA ASP A 146 8.63 -32.29 14.21
C ASP A 146 7.21 -31.68 14.19
N ALA A 147 6.87 -30.90 13.14
CA ALA A 147 5.54 -30.38 13.01
C ALA A 147 4.50 -31.51 12.91
N PRO A 148 3.53 -31.60 13.83
CA PRO A 148 2.53 -32.64 13.78
C PRO A 148 1.60 -32.44 12.58
N ASN A 149 1.05 -33.53 12.05
CA ASN A 149 0.00 -33.47 11.05
C ASN A 149 -1.23 -32.82 11.65
N ARG A 150 -1.47 -31.58 11.30
CA ARG A 150 -2.62 -30.78 11.75
C ARG A 150 -3.16 -29.96 10.58
N GLU A 151 -4.46 -29.77 10.56
CA GLU A 151 -5.13 -28.89 9.61
C GLU A 151 -5.49 -27.56 10.28
N ASN A 152 -5.43 -26.48 9.51
CA ASN A 152 -5.91 -25.15 9.90
C ASN A 152 -5.35 -24.58 11.23
N VAL A 153 -4.07 -24.80 11.48
CA VAL A 153 -3.38 -24.23 12.65
C VAL A 153 -2.92 -22.81 12.34
N ASN A 154 -3.23 -21.86 13.21
CA ASN A 154 -2.60 -20.54 13.17
C ASN A 154 -1.13 -20.64 13.61
N ALA A 155 -0.26 -20.89 12.63
CA ALA A 155 1.17 -21.16 12.89
C ALA A 155 1.91 -19.92 13.38
N LEU A 156 1.72 -18.78 12.73
CA LEU A 156 2.34 -17.48 13.03
C LEU A 156 1.34 -16.37 12.73
N ASN A 157 1.59 -15.17 13.28
CA ASN A 157 0.86 -13.96 12.91
C ASN A 157 1.77 -13.02 12.12
N VAL A 158 1.23 -12.44 11.04
CA VAL A 158 1.92 -11.44 10.22
C VAL A 158 1.13 -10.14 10.24
N VAL A 159 1.78 -9.05 10.59
CA VAL A 159 1.18 -7.71 10.64
C VAL A 159 1.87 -6.82 9.61
N PHE A 160 1.09 -6.27 8.69
CA PHE A 160 1.55 -5.28 7.71
C PHE A 160 1.22 -3.87 8.21
N THR A 161 2.23 -3.01 8.29
CA THR A 161 2.03 -1.56 8.48
C THR A 161 2.04 -0.91 7.11
N ILE A 162 0.96 -0.20 6.78
CA ILE A 162 0.76 0.42 5.47
C ILE A 162 0.53 1.92 5.67
N SER A 163 1.23 2.75 4.89
CA SER A 163 1.16 4.21 4.97
C SER A 163 0.90 4.81 3.59
N ILE A 164 0.25 5.97 3.58
CA ILE A 164 0.11 6.83 2.39
C ILE A 164 1.49 7.41 2.04
N VAL A 165 1.78 7.53 0.76
CA VAL A 165 3.01 8.12 0.21
C VAL A 165 2.70 9.28 -0.74
#